data_471db61f810c0c82ecad42a7a91013d0
#
_entry.id   471db61f810c0c82ecad42a7a91013d0
#
_cell.length_a   1.000
_cell.length_b   1.000
_cell.length_c   1.000
_cell.angle_alpha   90.00
_cell.angle_beta   90.00
_cell.angle_gamma   90.00
#
_symmetry.space_group_name_H-M   'P 1'
#
loop_
_entity.id
_entity.type
_entity.pdbx_description
1 polymer ?
#
loop_
_entity_poly.entity_id
_entity_poly.type
_entity_poly.pdbx_seq_one_letter_code
_entity_poly.pdbx_strand_id
1 'polypeptide(L)'
;MVFSSRDADGASDRLNAASGSAEAGDPGRSRHAAPPTGKHRTTDTPDDFARGFVALGELAINGVQVSARATDLSTGRVLFSVDDHVSMPTASIGKVLLLIEVAARLNDAEFGPATMFERTPLDAVSDSGVWQHLQISRLGVADLAALVGASSDNLATNVLIRAVGLHSVRTRTEQLGLSRTALLDLVRDKRGPDDAPHLSVGSAKELAWLFTALARGEIVDAETSARVIGWLSLNTDLSLVASAFGLDPLAHRESDHGLLMVNKTGTTTGVRSEVGILRGPRAGVTYAVSMLFDDTQLMTRLAVLDGMRAVGADLLEYVH
;
A
#
# COMPACT_ATOMS: atom_id res chain seq x y z
N MET A 1 -14.68 40.64 -21.88
CA MET A 1 -15.10 40.34 -23.25
C MET A 1 -16.02 39.14 -23.19
N VAL A 2 -17.26 39.42 -23.49
CA VAL A 2 -18.44 38.53 -23.46
C VAL A 2 -18.60 37.89 -24.84
N PHE A 3 -18.94 36.58 -24.89
CA PHE A 3 -19.72 35.91 -25.93
C PHE A 3 -20.16 34.57 -25.36
N SER A 4 -21.35 34.36 -24.92
CA SER A 4 -22.71 34.27 -25.50
C SER A 4 -22.93 33.05 -26.39
N SER A 5 -23.67 32.15 -25.80
CA SER A 5 -24.67 31.15 -26.17
C SER A 5 -25.22 31.10 -27.61
N ARG A 6 -25.59 29.90 -28.04
CA ARG A 6 -26.81 29.45 -28.76
C ARG A 6 -26.77 27.95 -28.93
N ASP A 7 -27.61 27.17 -28.30
CA ASP A 7 -29.01 26.76 -28.56
C ASP A 7 -29.25 26.13 -29.96
N ALA A 8 -29.78 24.98 -29.87
CA ALA A 8 -31.10 24.43 -30.19
C ALA A 8 -31.12 23.30 -31.22
N ASP A 9 -31.70 22.23 -30.80
CA ASP A 9 -32.98 21.63 -31.23
C ASP A 9 -33.03 20.79 -32.52
N GLY A 10 -33.73 19.64 -32.34
CA GLY A 10 -34.73 19.17 -33.29
C GLY A 10 -34.60 17.67 -33.63
N ALA A 11 -35.24 16.80 -32.87
CA ALA A 11 -36.53 16.12 -33.12
C ALA A 11 -36.52 15.08 -34.26
N SER A 12 -36.75 13.86 -33.86
CA SER A 12 -37.95 13.01 -34.00
C SER A 12 -38.14 12.17 -35.25
N ASP A 13 -38.46 10.91 -34.93
CA ASP A 13 -39.54 10.06 -35.45
C ASP A 13 -39.47 9.43 -36.85
N ARG A 14 -39.61 8.14 -36.88
CA ARG A 14 -40.71 7.25 -37.37
C ARG A 14 -40.23 5.89 -37.84
N LEU A 15 -40.63 4.89 -37.14
CA LEU A 15 -41.58 3.83 -37.51
C LEU A 15 -41.71 3.53 -39.00
N ASN A 16 -41.51 2.28 -39.44
CA ASN A 16 -42.55 1.48 -40.02
C ASN A 16 -42.18 0.00 -40.18
N ALA A 17 -43.19 -0.81 -39.95
CA ALA A 17 -43.29 -2.27 -40.08
C ALA A 17 -43.72 -2.65 -41.50
N ALA A 18 -43.45 -3.88 -41.90
CA ALA A 18 -44.30 -4.81 -42.68
C ALA A 18 -43.47 -6.08 -42.98
N SER A 19 -43.82 -7.23 -42.53
CA SER A 19 -44.85 -8.24 -42.87
C SER A 19 -44.54 -9.08 -44.11
N GLY A 20 -44.53 -10.39 -43.86
CA GLY A 20 -44.96 -11.45 -44.80
C GLY A 20 -43.80 -12.23 -45.41
N SER A 21 -43.78 -13.53 -45.43
CA SER A 21 -44.75 -14.57 -45.54
C SER A 21 -44.10 -15.94 -45.35
N ALA A 22 -44.89 -16.92 -44.92
CA ALA A 22 -44.54 -18.29 -44.68
C ALA A 22 -44.30 -19.09 -45.97
N GLU A 23 -43.38 -20.05 -45.93
CA GLU A 23 -43.52 -21.29 -46.69
C GLU A 23 -43.00 -22.48 -45.87
N ALA A 24 -43.82 -23.51 -45.89
CA ALA A 24 -43.69 -24.78 -45.20
C ALA A 24 -42.88 -25.79 -46.07
N GLY A 25 -42.23 -26.73 -45.41
CA GLY A 25 -41.72 -27.96 -46.05
C GLY A 25 -40.52 -28.55 -45.32
N ASP A 26 -40.62 -29.55 -44.68
CA ASP A 26 -40.57 -30.99 -44.70
C ASP A 26 -39.85 -31.60 -43.46
N PRO A 27 -40.39 -32.60 -42.78
CA PRO A 27 -39.77 -33.22 -41.62
C PRO A 27 -38.91 -34.42 -42.00
N GLY A 28 -37.63 -34.40 -41.65
CA GLY A 28 -36.86 -35.62 -41.84
C GLY A 28 -35.40 -35.53 -41.46
N ARG A 29 -35.09 -36.05 -40.27
CA ARG A 29 -33.85 -36.63 -39.76
C ARG A 29 -33.34 -35.98 -38.47
N SER A 30 -33.74 -36.60 -37.38
CA SER A 30 -33.08 -36.50 -36.10
C SER A 30 -31.61 -36.89 -36.23
N ARG A 31 -30.73 -35.89 -36.15
CA ARG A 31 -29.35 -36.11 -35.74
C ARG A 31 -29.26 -35.79 -34.28
N HIS A 32 -29.11 -36.82 -33.47
CA HIS A 32 -28.67 -36.65 -32.08
C HIS A 32 -27.35 -35.85 -32.09
N ALA A 33 -27.43 -34.58 -31.78
CA ALA A 33 -26.28 -33.81 -31.43
C ALA A 33 -25.85 -34.28 -30.03
N ALA A 34 -24.64 -34.82 -29.91
CA ALA A 34 -24.02 -35.10 -28.65
C ALA A 34 -23.96 -33.79 -27.81
N PRO A 35 -24.20 -33.86 -26.50
CA PRO A 35 -24.09 -32.68 -25.67
C PRO A 35 -22.66 -32.15 -25.76
N PRO A 36 -22.46 -30.82 -25.83
CA PRO A 36 -21.14 -30.26 -25.78
C PRO A 36 -20.51 -30.66 -24.45
N THR A 37 -19.48 -31.48 -24.49
CA THR A 37 -18.59 -31.68 -23.36
C THR A 37 -17.84 -30.35 -23.16
N GLY A 38 -18.52 -29.43 -22.54
CA GLY A 38 -17.88 -28.26 -21.95
C GLY A 38 -16.92 -28.77 -20.90
N LYS A 39 -15.65 -28.87 -21.25
CA LYS A 39 -14.61 -28.86 -20.23
C LYS A 39 -14.81 -27.55 -19.51
N HIS A 40 -15.46 -27.60 -18.35
CA HIS A 40 -15.29 -26.59 -17.34
C HIS A 40 -13.78 -26.53 -17.10
N ARG A 41 -13.12 -25.58 -17.73
CA ARG A 41 -11.88 -25.07 -17.20
C ARG A 41 -12.27 -24.52 -15.84
N THR A 42 -12.07 -25.31 -14.81
CA THR A 42 -11.80 -24.75 -13.49
C THR A 42 -10.63 -23.80 -13.74
N THR A 43 -10.89 -22.52 -13.69
CA THR A 43 -9.83 -21.54 -13.51
C THR A 43 -9.26 -21.87 -12.14
N ASP A 44 -8.30 -22.80 -12.09
CA ASP A 44 -7.41 -22.93 -10.98
C ASP A 44 -6.73 -21.57 -10.87
N THR A 45 -7.24 -20.73 -9.98
CA THR A 45 -6.53 -19.56 -9.51
C THR A 45 -5.25 -20.14 -8.93
N PRO A 46 -4.05 -19.71 -9.36
CA PRO A 46 -2.83 -20.17 -8.73
C PRO A 46 -2.82 -19.60 -7.30
N ASP A 47 -3.28 -20.39 -6.37
CA ASP A 47 -3.38 -20.05 -4.95
C ASP A 47 -2.10 -20.43 -4.19
N ASP A 48 -1.03 -20.78 -4.89
CA ASP A 48 0.04 -21.50 -4.23
C ASP A 48 1.18 -20.63 -3.71
N PHE A 49 1.26 -19.32 -4.04
CA PHE A 49 2.36 -18.43 -3.59
C PHE A 49 3.74 -19.14 -3.49
N ALA A 50 3.96 -20.13 -4.37
CA ALA A 50 5.07 -21.07 -4.25
C ALA A 50 6.42 -20.40 -4.44
N ARG A 51 6.51 -19.44 -5.36
CA ARG A 51 7.77 -18.70 -5.60
C ARG A 51 8.19 -17.91 -4.39
N GLY A 52 7.27 -17.13 -3.83
CA GLY A 52 7.51 -16.36 -2.62
C GLY A 52 7.87 -17.27 -1.45
N PHE A 53 7.14 -18.38 -1.27
CA PHE A 53 7.39 -19.32 -0.18
C PHE A 53 8.78 -19.94 -0.24
N VAL A 54 9.19 -20.41 -1.43
CA VAL A 54 10.53 -20.99 -1.66
C VAL A 54 11.62 -19.96 -1.42
N ALA A 55 11.46 -18.75 -2.02
CA ALA A 55 12.44 -17.67 -1.88
C ALA A 55 12.63 -17.24 -0.41
N LEU A 56 11.53 -17.09 0.34
CA LEU A 56 11.60 -16.75 1.77
C LEU A 56 12.20 -17.88 2.61
N GLY A 57 11.91 -19.14 2.26
CA GLY A 57 12.51 -20.31 2.91
C GLY A 57 14.03 -20.38 2.71
N GLU A 58 14.51 -20.14 1.49
CA GLU A 58 15.94 -20.07 1.17
C GLU A 58 16.65 -18.95 1.96
N LEU A 59 16.02 -17.77 2.04
CA LEU A 59 16.55 -16.66 2.84
C LEU A 59 16.63 -17.04 4.32
N ALA A 60 15.59 -17.68 4.87
CA ALA A 60 15.55 -18.09 6.27
C ALA A 60 16.65 -19.13 6.59
N ILE A 61 16.89 -20.10 5.70
CA ILE A 61 17.99 -21.07 5.82
C ILE A 61 19.36 -20.36 5.85
N ASN A 62 19.48 -19.24 5.12
CA ASN A 62 20.70 -18.43 5.07
C ASN A 62 20.77 -17.36 6.18
N GLY A 63 19.95 -17.48 7.23
CA GLY A 63 20.01 -16.64 8.42
C GLY A 63 19.25 -15.31 8.36
N VAL A 64 18.46 -15.06 7.32
CA VAL A 64 17.57 -13.91 7.25
C VAL A 64 16.33 -14.19 8.09
N GLN A 65 15.99 -13.29 9.01
CA GLN A 65 14.70 -13.35 9.68
C GLN A 65 13.63 -12.78 8.76
N VAL A 66 12.54 -13.51 8.58
CA VAL A 66 11.44 -13.18 7.67
C VAL A 66 10.13 -13.13 8.44
N SER A 67 9.32 -12.10 8.22
CA SER A 67 7.93 -12.04 8.66
C SER A 67 7.10 -11.55 7.47
N ALA A 68 6.12 -12.36 7.03
CA ALA A 68 5.33 -12.03 5.86
C ALA A 68 3.87 -12.45 6.00
N ARG A 69 2.96 -11.69 5.40
CA ARG A 69 1.53 -12.00 5.30
C ARG A 69 0.92 -11.37 4.06
N ALA A 70 0.04 -12.12 3.39
CA ALA A 70 -0.88 -11.62 2.38
C ALA A 70 -2.31 -12.04 2.72
N THR A 71 -3.27 -11.13 2.50
CA THR A 71 -4.67 -11.34 2.83
C THR A 71 -5.54 -10.82 1.68
N ASP A 72 -6.47 -11.61 1.21
CA ASP A 72 -7.48 -11.17 0.24
C ASP A 72 -8.34 -10.05 0.83
N LEU A 73 -8.42 -8.94 0.12
CA LEU A 73 -9.06 -7.71 0.60
C LEU A 73 -10.58 -7.82 0.72
N SER A 74 -11.19 -8.64 -0.14
CA SER A 74 -12.65 -8.83 -0.20
C SER A 74 -13.15 -9.81 0.86
N THR A 75 -12.46 -10.95 0.98
CA THR A 75 -12.88 -12.06 1.84
C THR A 75 -12.23 -12.07 3.22
N GLY A 76 -11.08 -11.40 3.36
CA GLY A 76 -10.24 -11.48 4.56
C GLY A 76 -9.47 -12.80 4.68
N ARG A 77 -9.53 -13.69 3.67
CA ARG A 77 -8.80 -14.96 3.65
C ARG A 77 -7.28 -14.70 3.65
N VAL A 78 -6.58 -15.40 4.53
CA VAL A 78 -5.11 -15.41 4.52
C VAL A 78 -4.67 -16.25 3.35
N LEU A 79 -3.90 -15.66 2.45
CA LEU A 79 -3.38 -16.30 1.25
C LEU A 79 -2.00 -16.91 1.51
N PHE A 80 -1.22 -16.21 2.34
CA PHE A 80 0.16 -16.54 2.61
C PHE A 80 0.57 -15.98 3.98
N SER A 81 1.33 -16.74 4.77
CA SER A 81 1.92 -16.25 6.02
C SER A 81 3.20 -17.00 6.40
N VAL A 82 4.20 -16.25 6.85
CA VAL A 82 5.47 -16.75 7.42
C VAL A 82 5.77 -15.92 8.65
N ASP A 83 5.84 -16.53 9.82
CA ASP A 83 6.17 -15.89 11.11
C ASP A 83 5.49 -14.51 11.31
N ASP A 84 4.26 -14.40 10.84
CA ASP A 84 3.53 -13.13 10.69
C ASP A 84 3.19 -12.45 12.02
N HIS A 85 3.31 -13.16 13.13
CA HIS A 85 3.08 -12.66 14.49
C HIS A 85 4.36 -12.12 15.16
N VAL A 86 5.53 -12.34 14.56
CA VAL A 86 6.81 -11.88 15.12
C VAL A 86 6.94 -10.36 14.89
N SER A 87 7.22 -9.61 15.97
CA SER A 87 7.51 -8.19 15.89
C SER A 87 8.96 -7.99 15.45
N MET A 88 9.15 -7.27 14.36
CA MET A 88 10.46 -7.01 13.76
C MET A 88 10.68 -5.51 13.56
N PRO A 89 11.93 -5.03 13.46
CA PRO A 89 12.22 -3.68 13.00
C PRO A 89 11.61 -3.43 11.61
N THR A 90 10.91 -2.30 11.46
CA THR A 90 10.19 -1.98 10.21
C THR A 90 10.59 -0.62 9.62
N ALA A 91 11.62 0.01 10.19
CA ALA A 91 12.15 1.31 9.74
C ALA A 91 11.02 2.34 9.50
N SER A 92 10.88 2.89 8.30
CA SER A 92 9.90 3.94 7.99
C SER A 92 8.44 3.50 7.89
N ILE A 93 8.12 2.21 8.07
CA ILE A 93 6.71 1.76 8.10
C ILE A 93 5.94 2.41 9.26
N GLY A 94 6.58 2.60 10.43
CA GLY A 94 5.94 3.24 11.58
C GLY A 94 5.44 4.66 11.33
N LYS A 95 5.91 5.34 10.28
CA LYS A 95 5.40 6.66 9.88
C LYS A 95 3.91 6.62 9.47
N VAL A 96 3.37 5.46 9.10
CA VAL A 96 1.93 5.29 8.85
C VAL A 96 1.12 5.60 10.11
N LEU A 97 1.60 5.19 11.29
CA LEU A 97 0.93 5.48 12.56
C LEU A 97 0.91 6.99 12.85
N LEU A 98 2.00 7.70 12.52
CA LEU A 98 2.04 9.16 12.59
C LEU A 98 1.04 9.80 11.63
N LEU A 99 0.96 9.33 10.38
CA LEU A 99 0.02 9.85 9.38
C LEU A 99 -1.44 9.65 9.82
N ILE A 100 -1.76 8.54 10.49
CA ILE A 100 -3.10 8.30 11.04
C ILE A 100 -3.44 9.33 12.13
N GLU A 101 -2.53 9.60 13.06
CA GLU A 101 -2.75 10.61 14.12
C GLU A 101 -2.89 12.02 13.52
N VAL A 102 -2.04 12.37 12.55
CA VAL A 102 -2.12 13.66 11.86
C VAL A 102 -3.45 13.81 11.11
N ALA A 103 -3.90 12.76 10.41
CA ALA A 103 -5.16 12.78 9.66
C ALA A 103 -6.36 12.95 10.60
N ALA A 104 -6.38 12.24 11.73
CA ALA A 104 -7.42 12.37 12.75
C ALA A 104 -7.51 13.81 13.28
N ARG A 105 -6.39 14.44 13.62
CA ARG A 105 -6.37 15.84 14.11
C ARG A 105 -6.79 16.85 13.06
N LEU A 106 -6.54 16.59 11.78
CA LEU A 106 -7.06 17.43 10.69
C LEU A 106 -8.58 17.33 10.57
N ASN A 107 -9.15 16.15 10.79
CA ASN A 107 -10.59 15.94 10.74
C ASN A 107 -11.30 16.51 11.98
N ASP A 108 -10.68 16.39 13.15
CA ASP A 108 -11.19 16.98 14.42
C ASP A 108 -11.00 18.50 14.50
N ALA A 109 -10.50 19.12 13.42
CA ALA A 109 -10.20 20.54 13.33
C ALA A 109 -9.19 21.07 14.40
N GLU A 110 -8.46 20.20 15.07
CA GLU A 110 -7.34 20.59 15.93
C GLU A 110 -6.24 21.27 15.11
N PHE A 111 -6.01 20.76 13.89
CA PHE A 111 -5.21 21.43 12.87
C PHE A 111 -6.12 22.05 11.82
N GLY A 112 -6.20 23.39 11.81
CA GLY A 112 -6.93 24.10 10.76
C GLY A 112 -6.19 24.08 9.43
N PRO A 113 -6.89 24.43 8.31
CA PRO A 113 -6.29 24.44 6.96
C PRO A 113 -5.06 25.37 6.83
N ALA A 114 -4.97 26.39 7.70
CA ALA A 114 -3.88 27.36 7.71
C ALA A 114 -2.75 26.98 8.70
N THR A 115 -2.87 25.83 9.40
CA THR A 115 -1.84 25.41 10.34
C THR A 115 -0.55 25.06 9.62
N MET A 116 0.52 25.78 9.96
CA MET A 116 1.85 25.59 9.38
C MET A 116 2.88 25.33 10.49
N PHE A 117 3.83 24.47 10.19
CA PHE A 117 4.95 24.18 11.08
C PHE A 117 6.27 24.58 10.43
N GLU A 118 7.13 25.17 11.26
CA GLU A 118 8.48 25.55 10.87
C GLU A 118 9.46 24.46 11.30
N ARG A 119 10.39 24.11 10.38
CA ARG A 119 11.52 23.25 10.72
C ARG A 119 12.50 23.98 11.63
N THR A 120 13.04 23.28 12.60
CA THR A 120 14.05 23.79 13.52
C THR A 120 15.33 22.94 13.45
N PRO A 121 16.46 23.44 13.97
CA PRO A 121 17.68 22.62 14.06
C PRO A 121 17.51 21.30 14.84
N LEU A 122 16.53 21.24 15.75
CA LEU A 122 16.22 20.02 16.52
C LEU A 122 15.53 18.93 15.67
N ASP A 123 14.88 19.33 14.60
CA ASP A 123 14.21 18.38 13.68
C ASP A 123 15.19 17.84 12.62
N ALA A 124 16.37 18.46 12.49
CA ALA A 124 17.33 18.16 11.43
C ALA A 124 17.81 16.71 11.49
N VAL A 125 17.76 16.07 10.37
CA VAL A 125 18.19 14.69 10.16
C VAL A 125 18.51 14.50 8.67
N SER A 126 19.50 13.67 8.38
CA SER A 126 19.89 13.33 7.02
C SER A 126 19.01 12.26 6.37
N ASP A 127 19.46 11.71 5.27
CA ASP A 127 18.82 10.66 4.47
C ASP A 127 17.51 11.06 3.79
N SER A 128 16.50 10.21 3.82
CA SER A 128 15.28 10.29 3.00
C SER A 128 14.54 11.61 3.13
N GLY A 129 14.10 12.12 1.99
CA GLY A 129 13.22 13.27 1.89
C GLY A 129 13.82 14.43 1.10
N VAL A 130 12.96 15.33 0.68
CA VAL A 130 13.32 16.46 -0.18
C VAL A 130 13.28 17.80 0.55
N TRP A 131 12.57 17.90 1.66
CA TRP A 131 12.39 19.19 2.36
C TRP A 131 13.68 19.78 2.87
N GLN A 132 14.64 18.97 3.31
CA GLN A 132 15.96 19.43 3.71
C GLN A 132 16.70 20.22 2.62
N HIS A 133 16.38 19.97 1.34
CA HIS A 133 16.97 20.62 0.17
C HIS A 133 16.18 21.84 -0.34
N LEU A 134 14.96 22.06 0.19
CA LEU A 134 14.14 23.19 -0.19
C LEU A 134 14.50 24.45 0.62
N GLN A 135 14.33 25.63 0.03
CA GLN A 135 14.58 26.91 0.70
C GLN A 135 13.47 27.29 1.68
N ILE A 136 12.25 26.76 1.49
CA ILE A 136 11.11 27.05 2.37
C ILE A 136 11.30 26.41 3.74
N SER A 137 11.14 27.22 4.80
CA SER A 137 11.33 26.74 6.18
C SER A 137 10.02 26.32 6.86
N ARG A 138 8.86 26.65 6.30
CA ARG A 138 7.51 26.39 6.87
C ARG A 138 6.62 25.75 5.84
N LEU A 139 5.91 24.68 6.25
CA LEU A 139 4.94 23.98 5.40
C LEU A 139 3.64 23.74 6.17
N GLY A 140 2.55 23.62 5.42
CA GLY A 140 1.26 23.18 5.94
C GLY A 140 1.30 21.74 6.44
N VAL A 141 0.44 21.39 7.39
CA VAL A 141 0.36 20.03 7.95
C VAL A 141 0.13 18.99 6.85
N ALA A 142 -0.78 19.27 5.91
CA ALA A 142 -1.09 18.36 4.80
C ALA A 142 0.11 18.16 3.86
N ASP A 143 0.90 19.23 3.61
CA ASP A 143 2.10 19.16 2.78
C ASP A 143 3.18 18.33 3.45
N LEU A 144 3.37 18.50 4.77
CA LEU A 144 4.29 17.69 5.56
C LEU A 144 3.90 16.20 5.52
N ALA A 145 2.61 15.90 5.68
CA ALA A 145 2.11 14.54 5.61
C ALA A 145 2.27 13.94 4.19
N ALA A 146 2.05 14.73 3.14
CA ALA A 146 2.31 14.35 1.77
C ALA A 146 3.79 14.00 1.52
N LEU A 147 4.72 14.81 2.05
CA LEU A 147 6.16 14.52 1.97
C LEU A 147 6.53 13.21 2.69
N VAL A 148 5.92 12.94 3.86
CA VAL A 148 6.12 11.67 4.59
C VAL A 148 5.57 10.49 3.79
N GLY A 149 4.39 10.64 3.17
CA GLY A 149 3.78 9.60 2.34
C GLY A 149 4.59 9.33 1.06
N ALA A 150 4.96 10.40 0.34
CA ALA A 150 5.57 10.32 -0.98
C ALA A 150 7.04 9.87 -0.96
N SER A 151 7.87 10.50 -0.14
CA SER A 151 9.32 10.30 -0.13
C SER A 151 9.85 9.80 1.20
N SER A 152 8.96 9.43 2.12
CA SER A 152 9.37 9.05 3.49
C SER A 152 10.20 10.14 4.19
N ASP A 153 9.91 11.43 3.94
CA ASP A 153 10.70 12.58 4.37
C ASP A 153 10.96 12.58 5.89
N ASN A 154 12.22 12.47 6.26
CA ASN A 154 12.66 12.34 7.65
C ASN A 154 12.47 13.64 8.42
N LEU A 155 12.80 14.78 7.81
CA LEU A 155 12.64 16.10 8.42
C LEU A 155 11.15 16.41 8.67
N ALA A 156 10.29 16.18 7.68
CA ALA A 156 8.84 16.33 7.83
C ALA A 156 8.29 15.39 8.90
N THR A 157 8.81 14.15 9.00
CA THR A 157 8.46 13.20 10.07
C THR A 157 8.75 13.77 11.45
N ASN A 158 9.97 14.28 11.68
CA ASN A 158 10.36 14.82 12.98
C ASN A 158 9.55 16.06 13.36
N VAL A 159 9.29 16.96 12.41
CA VAL A 159 8.43 18.13 12.63
C VAL A 159 7.01 17.72 13.00
N LEU A 160 6.43 16.73 12.31
CA LEU A 160 5.09 16.23 12.64
C LEU A 160 5.07 15.51 14.00
N ILE A 161 6.07 14.69 14.33
CA ILE A 161 6.16 14.05 15.66
C ILE A 161 6.26 15.11 16.76
N ARG A 162 7.04 16.16 16.57
CA ARG A 162 7.11 17.28 17.52
C ARG A 162 5.76 17.99 17.67
N ALA A 163 5.00 18.12 16.57
CA ALA A 163 3.70 18.79 16.56
C ALA A 163 2.61 17.98 17.27
N VAL A 164 2.52 16.67 17.01
CA VAL A 164 1.47 15.81 17.59
C VAL A 164 1.87 15.15 18.90
N GLY A 165 3.17 14.97 19.13
CA GLY A 165 3.73 14.21 20.25
C GLY A 165 3.77 12.71 20.01
N LEU A 166 4.93 12.09 20.26
CA LEU A 166 5.11 10.64 20.11
C LEU A 166 4.14 9.84 21.01
N HIS A 167 3.81 10.37 22.18
CA HIS A 167 2.85 9.74 23.09
C HIS A 167 1.46 9.64 22.47
N SER A 168 0.97 10.68 21.79
CA SER A 168 -0.33 10.65 21.13
C SER A 168 -0.37 9.60 20.01
N VAL A 169 0.71 9.46 19.23
CA VAL A 169 0.82 8.41 18.21
C VAL A 169 0.74 7.03 18.85
N ARG A 170 1.42 6.80 19.97
CA ARG A 170 1.37 5.53 20.72
C ARG A 170 -0.02 5.24 21.27
N THR A 171 -0.66 6.24 21.90
CA THR A 171 -2.03 6.10 22.41
C THR A 171 -3.01 5.74 21.29
N ARG A 172 -2.91 6.37 20.12
CA ARG A 172 -3.71 6.03 18.95
C ARG A 172 -3.45 4.59 18.50
N THR A 173 -2.20 4.18 18.47
CA THR A 173 -1.80 2.82 18.10
C THR A 173 -2.42 1.77 19.05
N GLU A 174 -2.41 2.04 20.36
CA GLU A 174 -3.04 1.17 21.37
C GLU A 174 -4.57 1.14 21.24
N GLN A 175 -5.21 2.28 20.96
CA GLN A 175 -6.65 2.36 20.70
C GLN A 175 -7.09 1.56 19.46
N LEU A 176 -6.21 1.43 18.47
CA LEU A 176 -6.42 0.58 17.30
C LEU A 176 -6.22 -0.91 17.61
N GLY A 177 -5.82 -1.27 18.83
CA GLY A 177 -5.59 -2.66 19.25
C GLY A 177 -4.26 -3.25 18.76
N LEU A 178 -3.34 -2.43 18.26
CA LEU A 178 -2.02 -2.87 17.82
C LEU A 178 -1.10 -3.06 19.05
N SER A 179 -0.62 -4.27 19.26
CA SER A 179 0.20 -4.64 20.42
C SER A 179 1.65 -4.99 20.06
N ARG A 180 1.90 -5.23 18.78
CA ARG A 180 3.19 -5.65 18.22
C ARG A 180 3.76 -4.67 17.20
N THR A 181 3.03 -3.59 16.93
CA THR A 181 3.37 -2.56 15.96
C THR A 181 3.36 -1.21 16.64
N ALA A 182 4.46 -0.46 16.55
CA ALA A 182 4.59 0.84 17.19
C ALA A 182 5.64 1.74 16.50
N LEU A 183 5.40 3.05 16.53
CA LEU A 183 6.42 4.08 16.32
C LEU A 183 7.11 4.34 17.66
N LEU A 184 8.41 4.07 17.73
CA LEU A 184 9.14 4.05 19.00
C LEU A 184 9.88 5.34 19.30
N ASP A 185 10.31 6.07 18.27
CA ASP A 185 11.21 7.21 18.45
C ASP A 185 11.09 8.22 17.29
N LEU A 186 11.84 9.31 17.39
CA LEU A 186 12.16 10.21 16.29
C LEU A 186 13.06 9.52 15.27
N VAL A 187 13.10 10.05 14.05
CA VAL A 187 14.14 9.69 13.08
C VAL A 187 15.46 10.30 13.55
N ARG A 188 16.50 9.49 13.60
CA ARG A 188 17.84 9.88 14.07
C ARG A 188 18.91 9.37 13.13
N ASP A 189 19.92 10.20 12.88
CA ASP A 189 21.13 9.80 12.13
C ASP A 189 21.98 8.79 12.92
N LYS A 190 22.03 8.98 14.23
CA LYS A 190 22.73 8.09 15.17
C LYS A 190 21.88 7.88 16.41
N ARG A 191 21.88 6.67 16.93
CA ARG A 191 21.18 6.30 18.17
C ARG A 191 22.17 6.12 19.29
N GLY A 192 21.86 6.76 20.42
CA GLY A 192 22.59 6.59 21.66
C GLY A 192 22.02 5.46 22.53
N PRO A 193 22.65 5.18 23.67
CA PRO A 193 22.21 4.10 24.56
C PRO A 193 20.82 4.33 25.19
N ASP A 194 20.38 5.58 25.29
CA ASP A 194 19.08 5.96 25.87
C ASP A 194 17.97 6.08 24.80
N ASP A 195 18.32 5.99 23.52
CA ASP A 195 17.35 6.03 22.42
C ASP A 195 16.73 4.64 22.20
N ALA A 196 15.51 4.60 21.64
CA ALA A 196 14.94 3.32 21.19
C ALA A 196 15.85 2.69 20.13
N PRO A 197 16.03 1.35 20.12
CA PRO A 197 16.96 0.68 19.20
C PRO A 197 16.57 0.84 17.73
N HIS A 198 15.29 1.07 17.48
CA HIS A 198 14.71 1.22 16.13
C HIS A 198 13.72 2.38 16.09
N LEU A 199 13.49 2.94 14.90
CA LEU A 199 12.44 3.94 14.68
C LEU A 199 11.06 3.35 14.95
N SER A 200 10.84 2.13 14.46
CA SER A 200 9.57 1.41 14.62
C SER A 200 9.77 -0.09 14.59
N VAL A 201 8.77 -0.78 15.11
CA VAL A 201 8.61 -2.23 15.02
C VAL A 201 7.21 -2.57 14.51
N GLY A 202 7.04 -3.78 13.97
CA GLY A 202 5.74 -4.25 13.53
C GLY A 202 5.73 -5.74 13.24
N SER A 203 4.55 -6.37 13.35
CA SER A 203 4.30 -7.71 12.87
C SER A 203 3.57 -7.68 11.53
N ALA A 204 3.90 -8.60 10.62
CA ALA A 204 3.24 -8.64 9.30
C ALA A 204 1.72 -8.82 9.42
N LYS A 205 1.26 -9.55 10.45
CA LYS A 205 -0.16 -9.71 10.76
C LYS A 205 -0.86 -8.39 11.07
N GLU A 206 -0.31 -7.59 11.98
CA GLU A 206 -0.92 -6.31 12.36
C GLU A 206 -0.80 -5.27 11.23
N LEU A 207 0.33 -5.24 10.50
CA LEU A 207 0.53 -4.33 9.37
C LEU A 207 -0.43 -4.64 8.21
N ALA A 208 -0.61 -5.91 7.84
CA ALA A 208 -1.58 -6.30 6.82
C ALA A 208 -3.02 -5.99 7.26
N TRP A 209 -3.36 -6.21 8.55
CA TRP A 209 -4.65 -5.81 9.10
C TRP A 209 -4.85 -4.29 9.03
N LEU A 210 -3.86 -3.50 9.42
CA LEU A 210 -3.91 -2.04 9.38
C LEU A 210 -4.22 -1.51 7.97
N PHE A 211 -3.55 -2.07 6.94
CA PHE A 211 -3.79 -1.67 5.56
C PHE A 211 -5.13 -2.18 5.02
N THR A 212 -5.62 -3.33 5.50
CA THR A 212 -6.98 -3.80 5.21
C THR A 212 -8.02 -2.84 5.79
N ALA A 213 -7.86 -2.44 7.03
CA ALA A 213 -8.76 -1.51 7.70
C ALA A 213 -8.72 -0.11 7.06
N LEU A 214 -7.53 0.39 6.68
CA LEU A 214 -7.39 1.62 5.88
C LEU A 214 -8.16 1.53 4.55
N ALA A 215 -8.00 0.41 3.82
CA ALA A 215 -8.67 0.19 2.53
C ALA A 215 -10.20 0.11 2.64
N ARG A 216 -10.72 -0.21 3.82
CA ARG A 216 -12.15 -0.29 4.14
C ARG A 216 -12.71 0.98 4.77
N GLY A 217 -11.86 1.96 5.09
CA GLY A 217 -12.31 3.18 5.75
C GLY A 217 -12.59 3.01 7.24
N GLU A 218 -11.98 2.02 7.90
CA GLU A 218 -12.26 1.60 9.28
C GLU A 218 -11.23 2.14 10.30
N ILE A 219 -10.19 2.84 9.87
CA ILE A 219 -9.18 3.42 10.77
C ILE A 219 -9.62 4.81 11.21
N VAL A 220 -9.97 4.93 12.49
CA VAL A 220 -10.58 6.09 13.13
C VAL A 220 -11.95 6.39 12.52
N ASP A 221 -11.97 6.87 11.29
CA ASP A 221 -13.14 7.11 10.45
C ASP A 221 -12.79 6.99 8.95
N ALA A 222 -13.80 7.08 8.09
CA ALA A 222 -13.63 6.95 6.65
C ALA A 222 -12.78 8.08 6.05
N GLU A 223 -12.89 9.31 6.58
CA GLU A 223 -12.14 10.47 6.09
C GLU A 223 -10.66 10.36 6.47
N THR A 224 -10.36 9.99 7.72
CA THR A 224 -8.99 9.69 8.19
C THR A 224 -8.35 8.63 7.32
N SER A 225 -9.04 7.51 7.10
CA SER A 225 -8.54 6.43 6.26
C SER A 225 -8.26 6.87 4.82
N ALA A 226 -9.20 7.60 4.22
CA ALA A 226 -9.07 8.12 2.84
C ALA A 226 -7.88 9.10 2.71
N ARG A 227 -7.69 9.96 3.71
CA ARG A 227 -6.59 10.93 3.75
C ARG A 227 -5.23 10.25 3.84
N VAL A 228 -5.10 9.24 4.70
CA VAL A 228 -3.87 8.43 4.82
C VAL A 228 -3.58 7.67 3.53
N ILE A 229 -4.58 7.02 2.94
CA ILE A 229 -4.46 6.35 1.62
C ILE A 229 -4.00 7.35 0.56
N GLY A 230 -4.60 8.56 0.53
CA GLY A 230 -4.22 9.61 -0.41
C GLY A 230 -2.74 10.01 -0.30
N TRP A 231 -2.20 10.14 0.91
CA TRP A 231 -0.77 10.44 1.09
C TRP A 231 0.13 9.25 0.72
N LEU A 232 -0.25 8.02 1.09
CA LEU A 232 0.52 6.83 0.78
C LEU A 232 0.51 6.48 -0.72
N SER A 233 -0.53 6.86 -1.46
CA SER A 233 -0.58 6.68 -2.93
C SER A 233 0.44 7.55 -3.67
N LEU A 234 1.06 8.52 -2.99
CA LEU A 234 2.15 9.34 -3.52
C LEU A 234 3.52 8.66 -3.43
N ASN A 235 3.63 7.50 -2.75
CA ASN A 235 4.93 6.88 -2.48
C ASN A 235 5.69 6.56 -3.77
N THR A 236 6.91 7.08 -3.89
CA THR A 236 7.77 6.87 -5.06
C THR A 236 8.72 5.68 -4.90
N ASP A 237 8.77 5.04 -3.73
CA ASP A 237 9.62 3.88 -3.52
C ASP A 237 8.88 2.58 -3.81
N LEU A 238 9.10 2.05 -5.02
CA LEU A 238 8.59 0.77 -5.50
C LEU A 238 9.73 -0.27 -5.63
N SER A 239 10.80 -0.14 -4.85
CA SER A 239 12.03 -0.92 -5.05
C SER A 239 12.01 -2.33 -4.40
N LEU A 240 11.02 -2.64 -3.56
CA LEU A 240 10.96 -3.88 -2.81
C LEU A 240 9.94 -4.87 -3.41
N VAL A 241 8.87 -5.22 -2.70
CA VAL A 241 7.79 -6.11 -3.21
C VAL A 241 7.16 -5.53 -4.48
N ALA A 242 6.89 -4.24 -4.48
CA ALA A 242 6.27 -3.52 -5.59
C ALA A 242 7.12 -3.49 -6.87
N SER A 243 8.41 -3.78 -6.80
CA SER A 243 9.28 -3.87 -7.98
C SER A 243 8.83 -4.93 -8.99
N ALA A 244 8.00 -5.88 -8.56
CA ALA A 244 7.42 -6.91 -9.43
C ALA A 244 6.22 -6.42 -10.25
N PHE A 245 5.61 -5.28 -9.90
CA PHE A 245 4.33 -4.86 -10.49
C PHE A 245 4.50 -4.08 -11.80
N GLY A 246 5.73 -3.66 -12.13
CA GLY A 246 6.03 -2.95 -13.37
C GLY A 246 5.45 -1.53 -13.45
N LEU A 247 5.02 -0.97 -12.33
CA LEU A 247 4.45 0.38 -12.26
C LEU A 247 5.52 1.46 -12.32
N ASP A 248 5.19 2.62 -12.91
CA ASP A 248 6.04 3.80 -12.88
C ASP A 248 6.02 4.43 -11.47
N PRO A 249 7.16 4.53 -10.77
CA PRO A 249 7.23 5.14 -9.43
C PRO A 249 6.68 6.58 -9.36
N LEU A 250 6.68 7.31 -10.45
CA LEU A 250 6.25 8.71 -10.51
C LEU A 250 4.80 8.88 -10.97
N ALA A 251 4.20 7.87 -11.61
CA ALA A 251 2.90 7.98 -12.27
C ALA A 251 1.97 6.78 -12.06
N HIS A 252 1.90 6.22 -10.83
CA HIS A 252 1.06 5.03 -10.52
C HIS A 252 -0.19 5.33 -9.68
N ARG A 253 -0.56 6.59 -9.52
CA ARG A 253 -1.77 7.00 -8.76
C ARG A 253 -3.06 6.67 -9.49
N GLU A 254 -3.01 6.62 -10.81
CA GLU A 254 -4.11 6.17 -11.65
C GLU A 254 -3.92 4.69 -11.99
N SER A 255 -5.01 4.04 -12.39
CA SER A 255 -4.95 2.62 -12.76
C SER A 255 -4.09 2.42 -14.01
N ASP A 256 -3.05 1.63 -13.88
CA ASP A 256 -2.22 1.17 -14.99
C ASP A 256 -2.42 -0.33 -15.21
N HIS A 257 -2.85 -0.73 -16.40
CA HIS A 257 -3.26 -2.11 -16.73
C HIS A 257 -4.28 -2.73 -15.72
N GLY A 258 -5.13 -1.88 -15.13
CA GLY A 258 -6.09 -2.29 -14.09
C GLY A 258 -5.49 -2.43 -12.70
N LEU A 259 -4.19 -2.16 -12.53
CA LEU A 259 -3.52 -2.18 -11.23
C LEU A 259 -3.65 -0.83 -10.52
N LEU A 260 -3.98 -0.88 -9.25
CA LEU A 260 -3.92 0.25 -8.32
C LEU A 260 -3.12 -0.18 -7.09
N MET A 261 -2.19 0.65 -6.68
CA MET A 261 -1.29 0.35 -5.58
C MET A 261 -1.19 1.48 -4.59
N VAL A 262 -1.10 1.12 -3.32
CA VAL A 262 -0.76 2.00 -2.20
C VAL A 262 0.21 1.26 -1.30
N ASN A 263 1.38 1.82 -1.02
CA ASN A 263 2.34 1.17 -0.14
C ASN A 263 3.09 2.13 0.77
N LYS A 264 3.78 1.55 1.72
CA LYS A 264 4.85 2.19 2.47
C LYS A 264 6.03 1.25 2.59
N THR A 265 7.22 1.77 2.28
CA THR A 265 8.49 1.07 2.45
C THR A 265 9.20 1.49 3.73
N GLY A 266 10.05 0.62 4.22
CA GLY A 266 10.96 0.85 5.34
C GLY A 266 12.33 0.23 5.04
N THR A 267 13.34 1.08 4.94
CA THR A 267 14.71 0.69 4.60
C THR A 267 15.69 1.33 5.60
N THR A 268 16.54 0.51 6.17
CA THR A 268 17.75 0.89 6.91
C THR A 268 18.74 -0.24 6.85
N THR A 269 19.94 -0.08 7.42
CA THR A 269 20.95 -1.15 7.47
C THR A 269 20.36 -2.42 8.05
N GLY A 270 20.43 -3.51 7.32
CA GLY A 270 19.93 -4.83 7.72
C GLY A 270 18.40 -4.97 7.75
N VAL A 271 17.62 -3.96 7.37
CA VAL A 271 16.15 -4.01 7.37
C VAL A 271 15.59 -3.64 6.00
N ARG A 272 14.71 -4.50 5.49
CA ARG A 272 13.83 -4.19 4.34
C ARG A 272 12.42 -4.58 4.71
N SER A 273 11.50 -3.64 4.59
CA SER A 273 10.10 -3.86 4.93
C SER A 273 9.19 -3.11 3.96
N GLU A 274 8.12 -3.75 3.55
CA GLU A 274 7.06 -3.12 2.76
C GLU A 274 5.71 -3.63 3.20
N VAL A 275 4.76 -2.72 3.27
CA VAL A 275 3.34 -2.99 3.49
C VAL A 275 2.53 -2.27 2.42
N GLY A 276 1.50 -2.92 1.89
CA GLY A 276 0.73 -2.32 0.81
C GLY A 276 -0.63 -2.95 0.56
N ILE A 277 -1.35 -2.27 -0.32
CA ILE A 277 -2.61 -2.70 -0.95
C ILE A 277 -2.32 -2.78 -2.44
N LEU A 278 -2.60 -3.91 -3.05
CA LEU A 278 -2.59 -4.08 -4.50
C LEU A 278 -3.99 -4.50 -4.94
N ARG A 279 -4.58 -3.76 -5.88
CA ARG A 279 -5.84 -4.11 -6.54
C ARG A 279 -5.55 -4.34 -8.01
N GLY A 280 -6.10 -5.41 -8.54
CA GLY A 280 -6.03 -5.75 -9.96
C GLY A 280 -7.39 -6.12 -10.51
N PRO A 281 -7.45 -6.54 -11.79
CA PRO A 281 -8.70 -6.87 -12.47
C PRO A 281 -9.49 -8.01 -11.81
N ARG A 282 -8.81 -8.99 -11.17
CA ARG A 282 -9.46 -10.17 -10.57
C ARG A 282 -9.72 -10.03 -9.09
N ALA A 283 -8.79 -9.44 -8.36
CA ALA A 283 -8.83 -9.41 -6.90
C ALA A 283 -8.11 -8.19 -6.33
N GLY A 284 -8.24 -7.99 -5.02
CA GLY A 284 -7.42 -7.09 -4.24
C GLY A 284 -6.74 -7.82 -3.09
N VAL A 285 -5.55 -7.41 -2.74
CA VAL A 285 -4.76 -8.01 -1.67
C VAL A 285 -4.11 -6.94 -0.80
N THR A 286 -4.03 -7.20 0.50
CA THR A 286 -3.13 -6.49 1.40
C THR A 286 -1.97 -7.40 1.75
N TYR A 287 -0.77 -6.84 1.81
CA TYR A 287 0.43 -7.58 2.12
C TYR A 287 1.34 -6.80 3.07
N ALA A 288 2.14 -7.52 3.83
CA ALA A 288 3.23 -6.99 4.62
C ALA A 288 4.38 -7.99 4.58
N VAL A 289 5.59 -7.53 4.28
CA VAL A 289 6.82 -8.32 4.25
C VAL A 289 7.91 -7.54 4.97
N SER A 290 8.54 -8.15 5.96
CA SER A 290 9.66 -7.58 6.71
C SER A 290 10.80 -8.58 6.80
N MET A 291 12.02 -8.10 6.56
CA MET A 291 13.24 -8.89 6.61
C MET A 291 14.30 -8.19 7.44
N LEU A 292 14.93 -8.96 8.33
CA LEU A 292 16.08 -8.53 9.11
C LEU A 292 17.27 -9.45 8.80
N PHE A 293 18.40 -8.86 8.40
CA PHE A 293 19.55 -9.60 7.89
C PHE A 293 20.88 -8.88 8.19
N ASP A 294 21.99 -9.63 8.11
CA ASP A 294 23.31 -9.04 8.12
C ASP A 294 23.61 -8.36 6.77
N ASP A 295 23.66 -7.03 6.77
CA ASP A 295 23.84 -6.18 5.58
C ASP A 295 25.31 -5.85 5.31
N THR A 296 26.25 -6.66 5.82
CA THR A 296 27.68 -6.48 5.57
C THR A 296 28.09 -6.93 4.16
N GLN A 297 27.29 -7.79 3.53
CA GLN A 297 27.53 -8.31 2.19
C GLN A 297 26.46 -7.88 1.20
N LEU A 298 26.92 -7.30 0.08
CA LEU A 298 26.02 -6.89 -1.01
C LEU A 298 25.17 -8.05 -1.55
N MET A 299 25.74 -9.26 -1.65
CA MET A 299 25.02 -10.42 -2.17
C MET A 299 23.84 -10.83 -1.29
N THR A 300 23.96 -10.73 0.04
CA THR A 300 22.85 -10.95 0.96
C THR A 300 21.73 -9.93 0.73
N ARG A 301 22.09 -8.65 0.57
CA ARG A 301 21.12 -7.60 0.26
C ARG A 301 20.37 -7.86 -1.05
N LEU A 302 21.09 -8.24 -2.11
CA LEU A 302 20.48 -8.56 -3.41
C LEU A 302 19.55 -9.76 -3.31
N ALA A 303 19.95 -10.83 -2.60
CA ALA A 303 19.08 -11.99 -2.37
C ALA A 303 17.79 -11.62 -1.61
N VAL A 304 17.88 -10.72 -0.62
CA VAL A 304 16.72 -10.19 0.10
C VAL A 304 15.78 -9.44 -0.86
N LEU A 305 16.30 -8.57 -1.73
CA LEU A 305 15.50 -7.83 -2.72
C LEU A 305 14.82 -8.80 -3.72
N ASP A 306 15.55 -9.80 -4.19
CA ASP A 306 15.00 -10.83 -5.09
C ASP A 306 13.89 -11.64 -4.42
N GLY A 307 14.05 -11.99 -3.14
CA GLY A 307 13.01 -12.67 -2.36
C GLY A 307 11.75 -11.82 -2.19
N MET A 308 11.89 -10.53 -1.93
CA MET A 308 10.74 -9.60 -1.87
C MET A 308 10.04 -9.49 -3.23
N ARG A 309 10.81 -9.42 -4.32
CA ARG A 309 10.27 -9.40 -5.67
C ARG A 309 9.55 -10.70 -6.04
N ALA A 310 10.03 -11.86 -5.57
CA ALA A 310 9.36 -13.15 -5.79
C ALA A 310 7.98 -13.18 -5.13
N VAL A 311 7.85 -12.67 -3.90
CA VAL A 311 6.55 -12.49 -3.25
C VAL A 311 5.65 -11.54 -4.07
N GLY A 312 6.20 -10.44 -4.55
CA GLY A 312 5.48 -9.49 -5.40
C GLY A 312 4.95 -10.13 -6.69
N ALA A 313 5.72 -11.01 -7.32
CA ALA A 313 5.29 -11.72 -8.52
C ALA A 313 4.08 -12.64 -8.26
N ASP A 314 4.05 -13.34 -7.11
CA ASP A 314 2.90 -14.16 -6.72
C ASP A 314 1.66 -13.30 -6.40
N LEU A 315 1.85 -12.13 -5.74
CA LEU A 315 0.76 -11.17 -5.51
C LEU A 315 0.18 -10.64 -6.81
N LEU A 316 1.04 -10.29 -7.78
CA LEU A 316 0.62 -9.82 -9.10
C LEU A 316 -0.17 -10.89 -9.83
N GLU A 317 0.30 -12.14 -9.84
CA GLU A 317 -0.39 -13.28 -10.44
C GLU A 317 -1.77 -13.53 -9.80
N TYR A 318 -1.89 -13.32 -8.49
CA TYR A 318 -3.16 -13.46 -7.77
C TYR A 318 -4.20 -12.41 -8.19
N VAL A 319 -3.79 -11.15 -8.39
CA VAL A 319 -4.72 -10.04 -8.65
C VAL A 319 -4.98 -9.80 -10.13
N HIS A 320 -4.12 -10.29 -11.02
CA HIS A 320 -4.19 -10.07 -12.47
C HIS A 320 -4.62 -11.34 -13.21
#